data_33c69c848883bdcc48b799aa8f1a69aa
#
_entry.id   33c69c848883bdcc48b799aa8f1a69aa
#
_cell.length_a   1.000
_cell.length_b   1.000
_cell.length_c   1.000
_cell.angle_alpha   90.00
_cell.angle_beta   90.00
_cell.angle_gamma   90.00
#
_symmetry.space_group_name_H-M   'P 1'
#
loop_
_entity.id
_entity.type
_entity.pdbx_description
1 polymer ?
#
loop_
_entity_poly.entity_id
_entity_poly.type
_entity_poly.pdbx_seq_one_letter_code
_entity_poly.pdbx_strand_id
1 'polypeptide(L)'
;MRQGPGDHGAERDPAAGDRIPGDRTPGDRTPGDRAPGNRAPGYGAPRDPATAVSSLIEHIQGVMEHQKAVLARDLHDELGGLLVGAVMDLAWAEQHMSAPPAELKQKLVRARQTLAAAIDIKRKLIEELRPTLLDNVGLFAALRWHVQAACKRAGTTCIIDVPEDERRFLPNVPIALFRIVQEALAVIVARKPVASAEFNVTVDRRALAILIRGDAAGAPSEEQPGINADVHYLAAIQQRVASLKGEFHHNYIPAVGTRIAVRFPLEQTILPG
;
A
#
# COMPACT_ATOMS: atom_id res chain seq x y z
N MET A 1 63.93 26.68 9.14
CA MET A 1 64.28 27.53 7.96
C MET A 1 62.98 28.08 7.43
N ARG A 2 62.77 29.35 7.74
CA ARG A 2 62.50 30.54 6.89
C ARG A 2 61.10 30.51 6.27
N GLN A 3 60.23 31.31 6.80
CA GLN A 3 59.88 32.72 6.52
C GLN A 3 58.82 32.78 5.39
N GLY A 4 57.64 33.18 5.61
CA GLY A 4 56.86 34.36 5.78
C GLY A 4 57.20 35.54 4.84
N PRO A 5 56.47 36.65 4.83
CA PRO A 5 55.07 37.05 4.90
C PRO A 5 54.72 38.16 3.88
N GLY A 6 53.60 38.83 4.01
CA GLY A 6 53.32 40.16 3.43
C GLY A 6 51.84 40.26 2.98
N ASP A 7 50.98 40.87 3.58
CA ASP A 7 50.73 42.19 4.21
C ASP A 7 50.51 43.32 3.21
N HIS A 8 49.61 44.19 3.58
CA HIS A 8 49.22 45.53 3.12
C HIS A 8 47.95 45.54 2.23
N GLY A 9 46.93 46.23 2.53
CA GLY A 9 46.76 47.35 3.45
C GLY A 9 45.83 48.37 2.82
N ALA A 10 44.93 48.79 3.63
CA ALA A 10 44.44 50.16 3.87
C ALA A 10 43.57 50.88 2.82
N GLU A 11 42.38 51.22 3.26
CA GLU A 11 41.90 52.60 3.61
C GLU A 11 41.56 53.47 2.38
N ARG A 12 40.37 54.02 2.29
CA ARG A 12 39.75 55.16 3.00
C ARG A 12 38.43 55.55 2.34
N ASP A 13 37.45 55.74 3.19
CA ASP A 13 36.38 56.69 3.05
C ASP A 13 36.97 58.13 3.07
N PRO A 14 36.34 59.26 2.72
CA PRO A 14 35.01 59.67 3.15
C PRO A 14 34.25 60.74 2.28
N ALA A 15 33.01 60.87 2.67
CA ALA A 15 32.31 62.14 2.97
C ALA A 15 31.71 63.05 1.87
N ALA A 16 30.47 63.30 2.11
CA ALA A 16 29.82 64.60 2.37
C ALA A 16 29.17 65.40 1.26
N GLY A 17 28.00 65.80 1.61
CA GLY A 17 27.44 67.10 1.23
C GLY A 17 26.23 67.01 0.31
N ASP A 18 25.12 67.27 0.70
CA ASP A 18 24.42 68.39 1.32
C ASP A 18 23.29 68.90 0.43
N ARG A 19 22.12 69.09 1.06
CA ARG A 19 21.07 70.09 0.79
C ARG A 19 19.88 69.81 -0.11
N ILE A 20 18.78 69.72 0.62
CA ILE A 20 17.39 70.11 0.32
C ILE A 20 17.35 71.63 -0.01
N PRO A 21 16.34 72.32 -0.63
CA PRO A 21 14.91 72.13 -0.42
C PRO A 21 13.97 72.51 -1.61
N GLY A 22 12.67 72.25 -1.37
CA GLY A 22 11.55 73.10 -1.80
C GLY A 22 10.87 72.63 -3.10
N ASP A 23 9.64 72.53 -3.26
CA ASP A 23 8.43 73.21 -2.78
C ASP A 23 7.26 72.79 -3.70
N ARG A 24 6.08 72.56 -3.09
CA ARG A 24 4.73 72.77 -3.64
C ARG A 24 4.14 71.89 -4.74
N THR A 25 3.21 71.05 -4.29
CA THR A 25 1.80 70.82 -4.69
C THR A 25 1.17 71.69 -5.83
N PRO A 26 0.01 71.33 -6.44
CA PRO A 26 -0.93 70.24 -6.16
C PRO A 26 -1.51 69.57 -7.44
N GLY A 27 -2.10 68.42 -7.25
CA GLY A 27 -3.32 68.04 -7.92
C GLY A 27 -3.21 67.42 -9.30
N ASP A 28 -3.33 66.14 -9.38
CA ASP A 28 -4.25 65.57 -10.36
C ASP A 28 -4.78 64.20 -9.92
N ARG A 29 -6.08 64.05 -9.98
CA ARG A 29 -6.79 62.84 -9.71
C ARG A 29 -6.85 62.05 -11.01
N THR A 30 -6.28 60.87 -11.04
CA THR A 30 -6.61 59.85 -12.03
C THR A 30 -7.15 58.59 -11.34
N PRO A 31 -8.23 58.01 -11.88
CA PRO A 31 -8.92 56.89 -11.24
C PRO A 31 -8.29 55.57 -11.59
N GLY A 32 -8.04 54.76 -10.57
CA GLY A 32 -8.32 53.36 -10.55
C GLY A 32 -7.43 52.40 -11.33
N ASP A 33 -6.25 52.09 -10.82
CA ASP A 33 -5.63 50.78 -11.07
C ASP A 33 -5.90 49.87 -9.86
N ARG A 34 -6.98 49.07 -10.02
CA ARG A 34 -7.20 47.89 -9.18
C ARG A 34 -6.15 46.85 -9.53
N ALA A 35 -5.16 46.70 -8.70
CA ALA A 35 -4.31 45.51 -8.70
C ALA A 35 -5.17 44.23 -8.67
N PRO A 36 -4.87 43.24 -9.51
CA PRO A 36 -5.57 41.96 -9.41
C PRO A 36 -5.20 41.31 -8.08
N GLY A 37 -6.21 41.19 -7.22
CA GLY A 37 -6.08 40.52 -5.94
C GLY A 37 -5.53 39.13 -6.12
N ASN A 38 -4.40 38.90 -5.52
CA ASN A 38 -3.79 37.57 -5.32
C ASN A 38 -4.74 36.77 -4.41
N ARG A 39 -5.76 36.13 -5.03
CA ARG A 39 -6.55 35.12 -4.35
C ARG A 39 -5.66 33.92 -4.18
N ALA A 40 -5.08 33.76 -2.99
CA ALA A 40 -4.61 32.47 -2.52
C ALA A 40 -5.69 31.43 -2.83
N PRO A 41 -5.34 30.23 -3.34
CA PRO A 41 -6.31 29.17 -3.53
C PRO A 41 -6.90 28.86 -2.16
N GLY A 42 -8.16 29.25 -1.97
CA GLY A 42 -8.91 28.96 -0.77
C GLY A 42 -9.02 27.45 -0.65
N TYR A 43 -8.36 26.87 0.31
CA TYR A 43 -8.69 25.57 0.85
C TYR A 43 -10.11 25.69 1.40
N GLY A 44 -11.09 25.40 0.55
CA GLY A 44 -12.48 25.28 0.97
C GLY A 44 -12.57 24.13 1.95
N ALA A 45 -12.71 24.44 3.23
CA ALA A 45 -13.07 23.44 4.22
C ALA A 45 -14.29 22.68 3.71
N PRO A 46 -14.34 21.35 3.81
CA PRO A 46 -15.49 20.58 3.39
C PRO A 46 -16.71 21.09 4.14
N ARG A 47 -17.75 21.47 3.41
CA ARG A 47 -18.98 22.06 3.95
C ARG A 47 -19.85 21.06 4.72
N ASP A 48 -19.51 19.76 4.63
CA ASP A 48 -20.21 18.67 5.29
C ASP A 48 -19.25 17.90 6.20
N PRO A 49 -19.57 17.75 7.51
CA PRO A 49 -18.74 16.98 8.43
C PRO A 49 -18.50 15.54 8.00
N ALA A 50 -19.43 14.91 7.29
CA ALA A 50 -19.28 13.56 6.78
C ALA A 50 -18.17 13.50 5.70
N THR A 51 -18.09 14.50 4.84
CA THR A 51 -17.03 14.62 3.81
C THR A 51 -15.67 14.87 4.45
N ALA A 52 -15.62 15.67 5.53
CA ALA A 52 -14.37 15.92 6.27
C ALA A 52 -13.84 14.64 6.94
N VAL A 53 -14.73 13.86 7.56
CA VAL A 53 -14.37 12.58 8.17
C VAL A 53 -13.89 11.59 7.11
N SER A 54 -14.58 11.48 5.97
CA SER A 54 -14.16 10.60 4.88
C SER A 54 -12.78 10.95 4.35
N SER A 55 -12.50 12.23 4.11
CA SER A 55 -11.19 12.68 3.62
C SER A 55 -10.08 12.44 4.66
N LEU A 56 -10.36 12.59 5.95
CA LEU A 56 -9.40 12.27 7.01
C LEU A 56 -9.08 10.78 7.06
N ILE A 57 -10.08 9.93 6.91
CA ILE A 57 -9.91 8.47 6.90
C ILE A 57 -9.09 8.04 5.68
N GLU A 58 -9.37 8.59 4.49
CA GLU A 58 -8.57 8.35 3.28
C GLU A 58 -7.10 8.77 3.48
N HIS A 59 -6.89 9.94 4.10
CA HIS A 59 -5.54 10.41 4.40
C HIS A 59 -4.80 9.45 5.36
N ILE A 60 -5.46 9.03 6.44
CA ILE A 60 -4.90 8.08 7.40
C ILE A 60 -4.57 6.75 6.72
N GLN A 61 -5.46 6.23 5.88
CA GLN A 61 -5.20 5.00 5.12
C GLN A 61 -4.01 5.15 4.18
N GLY A 62 -3.90 6.28 3.47
CA GLY A 62 -2.74 6.58 2.62
C GLY A 62 -1.43 6.61 3.39
N VAL A 63 -1.41 7.26 4.56
CA VAL A 63 -0.24 7.29 5.45
C VAL A 63 0.12 5.89 5.94
N MET A 64 -0.86 5.10 6.37
CA MET A 64 -0.63 3.72 6.83
C MET A 64 -0.09 2.82 5.73
N GLU A 65 -0.62 2.89 4.50
CA GLU A 65 -0.10 2.11 3.38
C GLU A 65 1.32 2.56 2.99
N HIS A 66 1.61 3.87 3.07
CA HIS A 66 2.96 4.37 2.86
C HIS A 66 3.94 3.84 3.92
N GLN A 67 3.57 3.88 5.20
CA GLN A 67 4.40 3.33 6.30
C GLN A 67 4.63 1.83 6.13
N LYS A 68 3.62 1.06 5.76
CA LYS A 68 3.77 -0.37 5.44
C LYS A 68 4.76 -0.60 4.29
N ALA A 69 4.72 0.25 3.26
CA ALA A 69 5.61 0.15 2.12
C ALA A 69 7.07 0.45 2.50
N VAL A 70 7.30 1.44 3.36
CA VAL A 70 8.64 1.75 3.89
C VAL A 70 9.15 0.59 4.72
N LEU A 71 8.36 0.14 5.71
CA LEU A 71 8.73 -0.98 6.58
C LEU A 71 9.01 -2.27 5.80
N ALA A 72 8.21 -2.57 4.77
CA ALA A 72 8.44 -3.74 3.93
C ALA A 72 9.79 -3.67 3.20
N ARG A 73 10.17 -2.48 2.73
CA ARG A 73 11.45 -2.23 2.06
C ARG A 73 12.63 -2.38 3.02
N ASP A 74 12.53 -1.77 4.21
CA ASP A 74 13.56 -1.84 5.25
C ASP A 74 13.78 -3.29 5.71
N LEU A 75 12.68 -4.04 5.91
CA LEU A 75 12.76 -5.48 6.20
C LEU A 75 13.39 -6.30 5.06
N HIS A 76 13.13 -5.91 3.81
CA HIS A 76 13.73 -6.60 2.66
C HIS A 76 15.23 -6.37 2.59
N ASP A 77 15.64 -5.11 2.69
CA ASP A 77 17.01 -4.69 2.44
C ASP A 77 17.92 -5.04 3.63
N GLU A 78 17.54 -4.67 4.85
CA GLU A 78 18.37 -4.88 6.03
C GLU A 78 18.38 -6.34 6.51
N LEU A 79 17.19 -6.90 6.83
CA LEU A 79 17.13 -8.29 7.32
C LEU A 79 17.45 -9.29 6.21
N GLY A 80 17.15 -8.96 4.95
CA GLY A 80 17.43 -9.85 3.82
C GLY A 80 18.91 -10.12 3.67
N GLY A 81 19.72 -9.07 3.66
CA GLY A 81 21.17 -9.16 3.54
C GLY A 81 21.81 -9.92 4.69
N LEU A 82 21.42 -9.61 5.94
CA LEU A 82 21.94 -10.28 7.13
C LEU A 82 21.63 -11.78 7.16
N LEU A 83 20.40 -12.18 6.85
CA LEU A 83 20.01 -13.58 6.85
C LEU A 83 20.70 -14.38 5.74
N VAL A 84 20.83 -13.80 4.54
CA VAL A 84 21.54 -14.44 3.42
C VAL A 84 23.02 -14.55 3.73
N GLY A 85 23.66 -13.52 4.30
CA GLY A 85 25.05 -13.56 4.73
C GLY A 85 25.30 -14.68 5.75
N ALA A 86 24.46 -14.79 6.78
CA ALA A 86 24.58 -15.84 7.78
C ALA A 86 24.39 -17.26 7.20
N VAL A 87 23.51 -17.43 6.19
CA VAL A 87 23.37 -18.72 5.48
C VAL A 87 24.65 -19.06 4.71
N MET A 88 25.25 -18.05 4.04
CA MET A 88 26.51 -18.22 3.30
C MET A 88 27.67 -18.58 4.22
N ASP A 89 27.79 -17.91 5.37
CA ASP A 89 28.84 -18.20 6.36
C ASP A 89 28.71 -19.62 6.92
N LEU A 90 27.49 -20.06 7.20
CA LEU A 90 27.25 -21.44 7.65
C LEU A 90 27.58 -22.47 6.57
N ALA A 91 27.20 -22.21 5.32
CA ALA A 91 27.50 -23.09 4.19
C ALA A 91 29.01 -23.18 3.95
N TRP A 92 29.73 -22.05 4.08
CA TRP A 92 31.17 -22.00 3.98
C TRP A 92 31.82 -22.84 5.11
N ALA A 93 31.37 -22.66 6.34
CA ALA A 93 31.86 -23.44 7.48
C ALA A 93 31.64 -24.95 7.30
N GLU A 94 30.44 -25.36 6.82
CA GLU A 94 30.14 -26.77 6.52
C GLU A 94 31.09 -27.36 5.46
N GLN A 95 31.48 -26.59 4.44
CA GLN A 95 32.35 -27.05 3.35
C GLN A 95 33.83 -27.12 3.74
N HIS A 96 34.31 -26.25 4.66
CA HIS A 96 35.72 -26.14 5.00
C HIS A 96 36.11 -26.92 6.27
N MET A 97 35.17 -27.59 6.90
CA MET A 97 35.44 -28.45 8.08
C MET A 97 35.71 -29.87 7.65
N SER A 98 36.97 -30.29 7.79
CA SER A 98 37.48 -31.59 7.31
C SER A 98 37.11 -32.76 8.22
N ALA A 99 36.22 -32.81 9.07
CA ALA A 99 35.63 -33.89 9.89
C ALA A 99 35.03 -33.32 11.19
N PRO A 100 33.90 -32.62 11.09
CA PRO A 100 33.31 -32.05 12.30
C PRO A 100 32.77 -33.16 13.20
N PRO A 101 32.88 -33.00 14.52
CA PRO A 101 32.17 -33.89 15.46
C PRO A 101 30.68 -33.93 15.10
N ALA A 102 30.05 -35.10 15.26
CA ALA A 102 28.65 -35.31 14.89
C ALA A 102 27.72 -34.24 15.53
N GLU A 103 27.99 -33.86 16.76
CA GLU A 103 27.21 -32.83 17.46
C GLU A 103 27.32 -31.44 16.79
N LEU A 104 28.52 -31.06 16.34
CA LEU A 104 28.75 -29.80 15.67
C LEU A 104 28.03 -29.77 14.31
N LYS A 105 28.13 -30.86 13.55
CA LYS A 105 27.38 -31.03 12.28
C LYS A 105 25.86 -30.87 12.48
N GLN A 106 25.33 -31.50 13.55
CA GLN A 106 23.91 -31.39 13.87
C GLN A 106 23.52 -29.95 14.24
N LYS A 107 24.35 -29.22 14.96
CA LYS A 107 24.11 -27.81 15.30
C LYS A 107 24.16 -26.91 14.10
N LEU A 108 25.06 -27.10 13.15
CA LEU A 108 25.12 -26.34 11.88
C LEU A 108 23.88 -26.57 11.04
N VAL A 109 23.45 -27.82 10.86
CA VAL A 109 22.22 -28.16 10.14
C VAL A 109 21.01 -27.48 10.78
N ARG A 110 20.90 -27.51 12.11
CA ARG A 110 19.82 -26.84 12.84
C ARG A 110 19.86 -25.32 12.67
N ALA A 111 21.03 -24.70 12.75
CA ALA A 111 21.19 -23.26 12.54
C ALA A 111 20.74 -22.84 11.13
N ARG A 112 21.15 -23.61 10.10
CA ARG A 112 20.71 -23.39 8.71
C ARG A 112 19.20 -23.52 8.55
N GLN A 113 18.57 -24.52 9.17
CA GLN A 113 17.12 -24.69 9.17
C GLN A 113 16.40 -23.51 9.84
N THR A 114 16.94 -23.03 10.97
CA THR A 114 16.40 -21.86 11.68
C THR A 114 16.50 -20.59 10.82
N LEU A 115 17.62 -20.37 10.15
CA LEU A 115 17.78 -19.24 9.24
C LEU A 115 16.84 -19.32 8.02
N ALA A 116 16.67 -20.50 7.43
CA ALA A 116 15.72 -20.72 6.35
C ALA A 116 14.28 -20.38 6.81
N ALA A 117 13.89 -20.83 8.00
CA ALA A 117 12.59 -20.48 8.58
C ALA A 117 12.43 -18.97 8.81
N ALA A 118 13.50 -18.29 9.28
CA ALA A 118 13.48 -16.83 9.46
C ALA A 118 13.32 -16.07 8.13
N ILE A 119 13.98 -16.55 7.06
CA ILE A 119 13.81 -16.00 5.72
C ILE A 119 12.35 -16.14 5.24
N ASP A 120 11.74 -17.30 5.49
CA ASP A 120 10.34 -17.53 5.10
C ASP A 120 9.36 -16.67 5.90
N ILE A 121 9.61 -16.47 7.20
CA ILE A 121 8.83 -15.55 8.04
C ILE A 121 8.97 -14.11 7.51
N LYS A 122 10.20 -13.67 7.24
CA LYS A 122 10.47 -12.34 6.67
C LYS A 122 9.69 -12.13 5.38
N ARG A 123 9.72 -13.11 4.44
CA ARG A 123 8.97 -13.02 3.18
C ARG A 123 7.47 -12.87 3.41
N LYS A 124 6.90 -13.65 4.34
CA LYS A 124 5.48 -13.55 4.70
C LYS A 124 5.13 -12.17 5.25
N LEU A 125 5.94 -11.62 6.15
CA LEU A 125 5.73 -10.29 6.72
C LEU A 125 5.78 -9.19 5.63
N ILE A 126 6.71 -9.27 4.69
CA ILE A 126 6.79 -8.32 3.57
C ILE A 126 5.53 -8.40 2.71
N GLU A 127 5.05 -9.61 2.37
CA GLU A 127 3.82 -9.78 1.58
C GLU A 127 2.57 -9.28 2.33
N GLU A 128 2.52 -9.41 3.65
CA GLU A 128 1.43 -8.84 4.46
C GLU A 128 1.47 -7.31 4.51
N LEU A 129 2.67 -6.74 4.66
CA LEU A 129 2.87 -5.29 4.71
C LEU A 129 2.63 -4.64 3.34
N ARG A 130 3.24 -5.19 2.28
CA ARG A 130 3.08 -4.73 0.91
C ARG A 130 3.26 -5.91 -0.06
N PRO A 131 2.26 -6.21 -0.87
CA PRO A 131 2.36 -7.27 -1.86
C PRO A 131 3.40 -6.90 -2.93
N THR A 132 4.59 -7.52 -2.86
CA THR A 132 5.69 -7.23 -3.80
C THR A 132 5.35 -7.60 -5.24
N LEU A 133 4.47 -8.58 -5.42
CA LEU A 133 3.93 -8.96 -6.73
C LEU A 133 3.17 -7.81 -7.39
N LEU A 134 2.47 -6.97 -6.60
CA LEU A 134 1.70 -5.85 -7.15
C LEU A 134 2.59 -4.84 -7.90
N ASP A 135 3.78 -4.58 -7.37
CA ASP A 135 4.73 -3.64 -7.96
C ASP A 135 5.51 -4.25 -9.15
N ASN A 136 5.72 -5.58 -9.15
CA ASN A 136 6.58 -6.26 -10.12
C ASN A 136 5.83 -6.84 -11.33
N VAL A 137 4.62 -7.35 -11.12
CA VAL A 137 3.87 -8.07 -12.16
C VAL A 137 2.48 -7.48 -12.44
N GLY A 138 2.10 -6.42 -11.72
CA GLY A 138 0.82 -5.73 -11.89
C GLY A 138 -0.31 -6.32 -11.04
N LEU A 139 -1.48 -5.67 -11.14
CA LEU A 139 -2.63 -5.97 -10.27
C LEU A 139 -3.24 -7.33 -10.56
N PHE A 140 -3.54 -7.63 -11.82
CA PHE A 140 -4.31 -8.84 -12.16
C PHE A 140 -3.51 -10.10 -11.88
N ALA A 141 -2.22 -10.10 -12.20
CA ALA A 141 -1.32 -11.21 -11.90
C ALA A 141 -1.15 -11.40 -10.38
N ALA A 142 -1.00 -10.29 -9.62
CA ALA A 142 -0.91 -10.34 -8.16
C ALA A 142 -2.20 -10.88 -7.51
N LEU A 143 -3.38 -10.46 -7.99
CA LEU A 143 -4.67 -10.95 -7.52
C LEU A 143 -4.83 -12.44 -7.78
N ARG A 144 -4.52 -12.91 -9.00
CA ARG A 144 -4.59 -14.34 -9.38
C ARG A 144 -3.74 -15.19 -8.44
N TRP A 145 -2.49 -14.77 -8.24
CA TRP A 145 -1.57 -15.48 -7.34
C TRP A 145 -2.07 -15.50 -5.89
N HIS A 146 -2.52 -14.35 -5.38
CA HIS A 146 -2.98 -14.21 -3.99
C HIS A 146 -4.21 -15.08 -3.70
N VAL A 147 -5.20 -15.07 -4.61
CA VAL A 147 -6.41 -15.90 -4.50
C VAL A 147 -6.04 -17.37 -4.55
N GLN A 148 -5.21 -17.80 -5.50
CA GLN A 148 -4.76 -19.18 -5.62
C GLN A 148 -4.03 -19.67 -4.37
N ALA A 149 -3.13 -18.84 -3.81
CA ALA A 149 -2.43 -19.13 -2.57
C ALA A 149 -3.36 -19.22 -1.37
N ALA A 150 -4.37 -18.34 -1.27
CA ALA A 150 -5.36 -18.38 -0.20
C ALA A 150 -6.22 -19.65 -0.25
N CYS A 151 -6.71 -20.01 -1.42
CA CYS A 151 -7.49 -21.23 -1.63
C CYS A 151 -6.68 -22.50 -1.32
N LYS A 152 -5.43 -22.55 -1.80
CA LYS A 152 -4.54 -23.67 -1.49
C LYS A 152 -4.31 -23.86 0.01
N ARG A 153 -4.11 -22.75 0.76
CA ARG A 153 -3.96 -22.82 2.22
C ARG A 153 -5.22 -23.29 2.93
N ALA A 154 -6.39 -22.90 2.41
CA ALA A 154 -7.69 -23.30 2.95
C ALA A 154 -8.11 -24.71 2.55
N GLY A 155 -7.42 -25.37 1.61
CA GLY A 155 -7.83 -26.65 1.04
C GLY A 155 -9.11 -26.54 0.19
N THR A 156 -9.37 -25.36 -0.38
CA THR A 156 -10.58 -25.02 -1.13
C THR A 156 -10.29 -25.05 -2.64
N THR A 157 -11.18 -25.63 -3.44
CA THR A 157 -11.09 -25.56 -4.91
C THR A 157 -11.47 -24.16 -5.36
N CYS A 158 -10.63 -23.53 -6.20
CA CYS A 158 -10.86 -22.19 -6.72
C CYS A 158 -11.07 -22.17 -8.22
N ILE A 159 -12.10 -21.42 -8.66
CA ILE A 159 -12.27 -20.97 -10.04
C ILE A 159 -11.83 -19.52 -10.11
N ILE A 160 -10.83 -19.22 -10.94
CA ILE A 160 -10.23 -17.88 -11.02
C ILE A 160 -10.31 -17.40 -12.46
N ASP A 161 -11.09 -16.36 -12.68
CA ASP A 161 -11.25 -15.69 -13.97
C ASP A 161 -10.86 -14.21 -13.82
N VAL A 162 -9.69 -13.87 -14.33
CA VAL A 162 -9.07 -12.55 -14.21
C VAL A 162 -8.46 -12.18 -15.55
N PRO A 163 -8.61 -10.94 -16.06
CA PRO A 163 -8.01 -10.52 -17.32
C PRO A 163 -6.50 -10.82 -17.37
N GLU A 164 -6.03 -11.24 -18.54
CA GLU A 164 -4.60 -11.49 -18.77
C GLU A 164 -3.82 -10.19 -18.98
N ASP A 165 -4.44 -9.23 -19.66
CA ASP A 165 -3.84 -7.96 -20.00
C ASP A 165 -3.89 -6.99 -18.82
N GLU A 166 -2.73 -6.58 -18.34
CA GLU A 166 -2.62 -5.55 -17.32
C GLU A 166 -3.08 -4.18 -17.85
N ARG A 167 -3.66 -3.40 -16.96
CA ARG A 167 -4.15 -2.03 -17.23
C ARG A 167 -3.32 -1.01 -16.48
N ARG A 168 -3.27 0.22 -17.02
CA ARG A 168 -2.69 1.36 -16.31
C ARG A 168 -3.72 1.92 -15.34
N PHE A 169 -3.50 1.68 -14.06
CA PHE A 169 -4.37 2.16 -13.00
C PHE A 169 -3.96 3.54 -12.51
N LEU A 170 -4.92 4.29 -11.97
CA LEU A 170 -4.66 5.51 -11.21
C LEU A 170 -3.80 5.18 -9.97
N PRO A 171 -2.99 6.12 -9.48
CA PRO A 171 -2.21 5.93 -8.26
C PRO A 171 -3.08 5.45 -7.09
N ASN A 172 -2.55 4.56 -6.26
CA ASN A 172 -3.21 3.93 -5.11
C ASN A 172 -4.39 2.99 -5.42
N VAL A 173 -4.93 2.96 -6.64
CA VAL A 173 -6.00 2.03 -7.01
C VAL A 173 -5.55 0.57 -6.92
N PRO A 174 -4.39 0.16 -7.45
CA PRO A 174 -3.96 -1.23 -7.38
C PRO A 174 -3.89 -1.76 -5.95
N ILE A 175 -3.31 -0.99 -5.03
CA ILE A 175 -3.21 -1.42 -3.63
C ILE A 175 -4.58 -1.44 -2.94
N ALA A 176 -5.46 -0.50 -3.24
CA ALA A 176 -6.82 -0.49 -2.68
C ALA A 176 -7.63 -1.71 -3.15
N LEU A 177 -7.60 -2.03 -4.45
CA LEU A 177 -8.27 -3.22 -5.00
C LEU A 177 -7.69 -4.52 -4.44
N PHE A 178 -6.36 -4.60 -4.32
CA PHE A 178 -5.70 -5.75 -3.71
C PHE A 178 -6.14 -5.96 -2.25
N ARG A 179 -6.20 -4.89 -1.45
CA ARG A 179 -6.66 -4.96 -0.05
C ARG A 179 -8.13 -5.37 0.05
N ILE A 180 -9.00 -4.86 -0.83
CA ILE A 180 -10.40 -5.29 -0.90
C ILE A 180 -10.50 -6.80 -1.11
N VAL A 181 -9.75 -7.34 -2.04
CA VAL A 181 -9.74 -8.79 -2.31
C VAL A 181 -9.16 -9.57 -1.14
N GLN A 182 -8.09 -9.08 -0.52
CA GLN A 182 -7.48 -9.70 0.66
C GLN A 182 -8.47 -9.80 1.82
N GLU A 183 -9.19 -8.72 2.13
CA GLU A 183 -10.20 -8.66 3.17
C GLU A 183 -11.43 -9.52 2.84
N ALA A 184 -11.86 -9.53 1.58
CA ALA A 184 -12.98 -10.38 1.12
C ALA A 184 -12.65 -11.88 1.21
N LEU A 185 -11.43 -12.28 0.88
CA LEU A 185 -10.97 -13.66 1.05
C LEU A 185 -10.92 -14.06 2.53
N ALA A 186 -10.52 -13.15 3.43
CA ALA A 186 -10.53 -13.41 4.87
C ALA A 186 -11.96 -13.71 5.37
N VAL A 187 -12.97 -12.96 4.90
CA VAL A 187 -14.39 -13.23 5.21
C VAL A 187 -14.83 -14.60 4.71
N ILE A 188 -14.45 -14.95 3.48
CA ILE A 188 -14.88 -16.21 2.85
C ILE A 188 -14.19 -17.41 3.51
N VAL A 189 -12.88 -17.33 3.73
CA VAL A 189 -12.07 -18.43 4.31
C VAL A 189 -12.36 -18.63 5.81
N ALA A 190 -12.72 -17.56 6.53
CA ALA A 190 -13.07 -17.67 7.95
C ALA A 190 -14.32 -18.54 8.21
N ARG A 191 -15.21 -18.64 7.24
CA ARG A 191 -16.42 -19.48 7.30
C ARG A 191 -16.10 -20.90 6.82
N LYS A 192 -15.45 -21.67 7.65
CA LYS A 192 -15.12 -23.06 7.34
C LYS A 192 -16.34 -24.00 7.50
N PRO A 193 -16.40 -25.06 6.69
CA PRO A 193 -15.62 -25.36 5.50
C PRO A 193 -16.25 -24.75 4.23
N VAL A 194 -15.41 -24.13 3.38
CA VAL A 194 -15.82 -23.67 2.04
C VAL A 194 -15.40 -24.75 1.04
N ALA A 195 -16.35 -25.37 0.34
CA ALA A 195 -16.05 -26.44 -0.62
C ALA A 195 -15.42 -25.89 -1.87
N SER A 196 -15.93 -24.77 -2.37
CA SER A 196 -15.42 -24.09 -3.55
C SER A 196 -15.47 -22.57 -3.39
N ALA A 197 -14.58 -21.88 -4.08
CA ALA A 197 -14.58 -20.42 -4.19
C ALA A 197 -14.47 -20.02 -5.67
N GLU A 198 -15.17 -18.94 -6.03
CA GLU A 198 -15.12 -18.32 -7.32
C GLU A 198 -14.59 -16.90 -7.18
N PHE A 199 -13.61 -16.55 -8.00
CA PHE A 199 -13.05 -15.20 -8.09
C PHE A 199 -13.07 -14.75 -9.54
N ASN A 200 -13.81 -13.68 -9.80
CA ASN A 200 -13.95 -13.14 -11.13
C ASN A 200 -13.67 -11.64 -11.12
N VAL A 201 -12.88 -11.17 -12.09
CA VAL A 201 -12.62 -9.76 -12.36
C VAL A 201 -13.01 -9.46 -13.80
N THR A 202 -13.91 -8.51 -13.98
CA THR A 202 -14.32 -8.05 -15.29
C THR A 202 -14.02 -6.57 -15.47
N VAL A 203 -13.57 -6.21 -16.67
CA VAL A 203 -13.36 -4.82 -17.07
C VAL A 203 -14.13 -4.57 -18.36
N ASP A 204 -15.14 -3.77 -18.29
CA ASP A 204 -15.90 -3.32 -19.45
C ASP A 204 -15.59 -1.84 -19.79
N ARG A 205 -16.34 -1.23 -20.73
CA ARG A 205 -16.13 0.17 -21.12
C ARG A 205 -16.53 1.19 -20.05
N ARG A 206 -17.23 0.77 -19.02
CA ARG A 206 -17.82 1.67 -17.99
C ARG A 206 -17.32 1.38 -16.59
N ALA A 207 -16.95 0.13 -16.31
CA ALA A 207 -16.66 -0.30 -14.97
C ALA A 207 -15.59 -1.41 -14.90
N LEU A 208 -14.92 -1.45 -13.77
CA LEU A 208 -14.20 -2.60 -13.26
C LEU A 208 -15.07 -3.25 -12.17
N ALA A 209 -15.33 -4.55 -12.27
CA ALA A 209 -16.08 -5.27 -11.26
C ALA A 209 -15.30 -6.49 -10.76
N ILE A 210 -15.41 -6.75 -9.46
CA ILE A 210 -14.81 -7.90 -8.79
C ILE A 210 -15.93 -8.65 -8.07
N LEU A 211 -16.01 -9.94 -8.33
CA LEU A 211 -16.91 -10.88 -7.67
C LEU A 211 -16.11 -11.94 -6.95
N ILE A 212 -16.40 -12.14 -5.67
CA ILE A 212 -15.85 -13.22 -4.87
C ILE A 212 -17.01 -13.96 -4.24
N ARG A 213 -17.02 -15.28 -4.42
CA ARG A 213 -18.07 -16.17 -3.94
C ARG A 213 -17.46 -17.38 -3.28
N GLY A 214 -17.99 -17.81 -2.17
CA GLY A 214 -17.61 -19.04 -1.51
C GLY A 214 -18.85 -19.84 -1.18
N ASP A 215 -18.90 -21.10 -1.62
CA ASP A 215 -20.01 -22.00 -1.37
C ASP A 215 -19.91 -22.59 0.02
N ALA A 216 -21.03 -22.68 0.73
CA ALA A 216 -21.07 -23.35 2.01
C ALA A 216 -20.84 -24.86 1.85
N ALA A 217 -19.89 -25.43 2.60
CA ALA A 217 -19.70 -26.86 2.65
C ALA A 217 -20.45 -27.46 3.84
N GLY A 218 -21.55 -28.12 3.58
CA GLY A 218 -22.28 -28.88 4.60
C GLY A 218 -23.42 -28.14 5.31
N ALA A 219 -24.06 -28.82 6.25
CA ALA A 219 -25.18 -28.31 7.02
C ALA A 219 -24.78 -27.08 7.88
N PRO A 220 -25.69 -26.13 8.08
CA PRO A 220 -25.42 -24.98 8.94
C PRO A 220 -25.07 -25.47 10.34
N SER A 221 -23.84 -25.22 10.80
CA SER A 221 -23.52 -25.40 12.22
C SER A 221 -24.19 -24.27 13.00
N GLU A 222 -24.91 -24.61 14.06
CA GLU A 222 -25.55 -23.62 14.94
C GLU A 222 -24.52 -22.71 15.65
N GLU A 223 -23.27 -23.11 15.72
CA GLU A 223 -22.17 -22.31 16.22
C GLU A 223 -21.53 -21.52 15.05
N GLN A 224 -21.92 -20.27 14.87
CA GLN A 224 -21.25 -19.33 13.99
C GLN A 224 -20.17 -18.56 14.80
N PRO A 225 -18.90 -19.04 14.80
CA PRO A 225 -17.84 -18.21 15.34
C PRO A 225 -17.50 -17.15 14.28
N GLY A 226 -17.67 -15.89 14.62
CA GLY A 226 -17.00 -14.85 13.85
C GLY A 226 -17.83 -13.73 13.23
N ILE A 227 -19.11 -13.57 13.54
CA ILE A 227 -19.88 -12.40 13.06
C ILE A 227 -19.15 -11.07 13.37
N ASN A 228 -18.51 -10.98 14.54
CA ASN A 228 -17.78 -9.77 14.93
C ASN A 228 -16.47 -9.57 14.11
N ALA A 229 -15.79 -10.64 13.72
CA ALA A 229 -14.58 -10.54 12.87
C ALA A 229 -14.95 -10.14 11.44
N ASP A 230 -16.01 -10.69 10.88
CA ASP A 230 -16.50 -10.35 9.54
C ASP A 230 -16.89 -8.87 9.44
N VAL A 231 -17.49 -8.29 10.50
CA VAL A 231 -17.91 -6.88 10.53
C VAL A 231 -16.72 -5.94 10.28
N HIS A 232 -15.56 -6.22 10.87
CA HIS A 232 -14.37 -5.39 10.64
C HIS A 232 -13.88 -5.45 9.19
N TYR A 233 -13.81 -6.66 8.60
CA TYR A 233 -13.40 -6.82 7.20
C TYR A 233 -14.40 -6.17 6.25
N LEU A 234 -15.70 -6.39 6.46
CA LEU A 234 -16.74 -5.79 5.61
C LEU A 234 -16.76 -4.27 5.72
N ALA A 235 -16.57 -3.70 6.90
CA ALA A 235 -16.45 -2.25 7.09
C ALA A 235 -15.23 -1.69 6.37
N ALA A 236 -14.09 -2.36 6.44
CA ALA A 236 -12.87 -1.96 5.74
C ALA A 236 -13.05 -2.01 4.22
N ILE A 237 -13.68 -3.08 3.69
CA ILE A 237 -14.03 -3.18 2.27
C ILE A 237 -14.93 -2.02 1.87
N GLN A 238 -16.05 -1.81 2.59
CA GLN A 238 -17.02 -0.76 2.30
C GLN A 238 -16.36 0.63 2.24
N GLN A 239 -15.48 0.93 3.17
CA GLN A 239 -14.76 2.19 3.23
C GLN A 239 -13.82 2.38 2.03
N ARG A 240 -13.03 1.34 1.66
CA ARG A 240 -12.15 1.41 0.49
C ARG A 240 -12.93 1.51 -0.82
N VAL A 241 -14.07 0.85 -0.91
CA VAL A 241 -14.96 0.95 -2.08
C VAL A 241 -15.53 2.36 -2.19
N ALA A 242 -15.96 2.96 -1.09
CA ALA A 242 -16.48 4.33 -1.06
C ALA A 242 -15.41 5.36 -1.47
N SER A 243 -14.14 5.19 -1.05
CA SER A 243 -13.04 6.09 -1.44
C SER A 243 -12.75 6.07 -2.95
N LEU A 244 -13.03 4.97 -3.61
CA LEU A 244 -12.95 4.83 -5.07
C LEU A 244 -14.30 5.11 -5.79
N LYS A 245 -15.30 5.67 -5.07
CA LYS A 245 -16.64 5.95 -5.57
C LYS A 245 -17.32 4.72 -6.19
N GLY A 246 -17.04 3.56 -5.64
CA GLY A 246 -17.58 2.28 -6.07
C GLY A 246 -18.85 1.89 -5.33
N GLU A 247 -19.42 0.79 -5.78
CA GLU A 247 -20.59 0.13 -5.18
C GLU A 247 -20.14 -1.17 -4.50
N PHE A 248 -20.67 -1.45 -3.31
CA PHE A 248 -20.36 -2.64 -2.52
C PHE A 248 -21.64 -3.41 -2.19
N HIS A 249 -21.63 -4.70 -2.48
CA HIS A 249 -22.71 -5.62 -2.17
C HIS A 249 -22.15 -6.85 -1.46
N HIS A 250 -22.69 -7.15 -0.30
CA HIS A 250 -22.39 -8.36 0.46
C HIS A 250 -23.68 -9.10 0.74
N ASN A 251 -23.69 -10.40 0.50
CA ASN A 251 -24.80 -11.29 0.81
C ASN A 251 -24.29 -12.61 1.36
N TYR A 252 -24.88 -13.03 2.47
CA TYR A 252 -24.69 -14.35 3.03
C TYR A 252 -26.04 -15.07 3.08
N ILE A 253 -26.11 -16.24 2.45
CA ILE A 253 -27.29 -17.10 2.45
C ILE A 253 -26.89 -18.41 3.11
N PRO A 254 -27.51 -18.79 4.25
CA PRO A 254 -27.27 -20.08 4.89
C PRO A 254 -27.42 -21.23 3.87
N ALA A 255 -26.56 -22.22 3.95
CA ALA A 255 -26.48 -23.37 3.03
C ALA A 255 -26.09 -23.06 1.57
N VAL A 256 -26.05 -21.78 1.15
CA VAL A 256 -25.58 -21.39 -0.20
C VAL A 256 -24.17 -20.84 -0.15
N GLY A 257 -23.88 -19.93 0.80
CA GLY A 257 -22.56 -19.37 0.99
C GLY A 257 -22.54 -17.85 1.06
N THR A 258 -21.33 -17.30 0.88
CA THR A 258 -21.05 -15.86 0.95
C THR A 258 -20.75 -15.33 -0.44
N ARG A 259 -21.29 -14.15 -0.77
CA ARG A 259 -21.02 -13.41 -1.99
C ARG A 259 -20.62 -11.98 -1.66
N ILE A 260 -19.47 -11.55 -2.18
CA ILE A 260 -18.99 -10.18 -2.12
C ILE A 260 -18.82 -9.69 -3.55
N ALA A 261 -19.48 -8.58 -3.89
CA ALA A 261 -19.36 -7.96 -5.19
C ALA A 261 -19.04 -6.48 -5.03
N VAL A 262 -18.07 -6.00 -5.79
CA VAL A 262 -17.71 -4.58 -5.84
C VAL A 262 -17.65 -4.12 -7.28
N ARG A 263 -18.06 -2.88 -7.54
CA ARG A 263 -18.07 -2.28 -8.86
C ARG A 263 -17.54 -0.86 -8.77
N PHE A 264 -16.64 -0.50 -9.68
CA PHE A 264 -16.00 0.82 -9.73
C PHE A 264 -16.21 1.45 -11.10
N PRO A 265 -16.52 2.76 -11.18
CA PRO A 265 -16.47 3.47 -12.44
C PRO A 265 -15.06 3.41 -13.05
N LEU A 266 -14.96 3.13 -14.35
CA LEU A 266 -13.68 2.95 -15.00
C LEU A 266 -12.79 4.19 -14.90
N GLU A 267 -13.37 5.37 -15.03
CA GLU A 267 -12.70 6.68 -14.91
C GLU A 267 -12.07 6.93 -13.53
N GLN A 268 -12.52 6.22 -12.49
CA GLN A 268 -11.98 6.30 -11.12
C GLN A 268 -10.88 5.26 -10.85
N THR A 269 -10.63 4.39 -11.81
CA THR A 269 -9.71 3.24 -11.60
C THR A 269 -8.61 3.16 -12.63
N ILE A 270 -8.89 3.43 -13.90
CA ILE A 270 -7.96 3.22 -15.01
C ILE A 270 -7.62 4.55 -15.66
N LEU A 271 -6.33 4.75 -16.00
CA LEU A 271 -5.88 5.89 -16.78
C LEU A 271 -6.46 5.82 -18.20
N PRO A 272 -6.92 6.95 -18.76
CA PRO A 272 -7.28 6.98 -20.17
C PRO A 272 -6.09 6.59 -21.04
N GLY A 273 -6.33 5.68 -21.99
CA GLY A 273 -5.32 5.18 -22.92
C GLY A 273 -4.94 6.21 -23.99
#